data_2fa78c452d7f6deb401570b736f6e0ac
#
_entry.id   2fa78c452d7f6deb401570b736f6e0ac
#
_cell.length_a   1.000
_cell.length_b   1.000
_cell.length_c   1.000
_cell.angle_alpha   90.00
_cell.angle_beta   90.00
_cell.angle_gamma   90.00
#
_symmetry.space_group_name_H-M   'P 1'
#
loop_
_entity.id
_entity.type
_entity.pdbx_description
1 polymer ?
#
loop_
_entity_poly.entity_id
_entity_poly.type
_entity_poly.pdbx_seq_one_letter_code
_entity_poly.pdbx_strand_id
1 'polypeptide(L)'
;VVWTPIGAYPKKFSGSFDGKGHTIRNLCVDYETAAQGERVYLGLFGCVEGTKEQHAVIRALQVEGSVQAASGFSVYTGAIGGIVGNAEYAELSGLVSRVAVSADENVGKAAGLGGLGGVLVNCTLTNCGNEGDVSGVKNLGGVCYELYSGTMTGCYNTGSVTGTGTY
;
A
#
# COMPACT_ATOMS: atom_id res chain seq x y z
N VAL A 1 8.27 6.09 -16.94
CA VAL A 1 7.13 5.23 -17.26
C VAL A 1 6.31 5.07 -15.99
N VAL A 2 5.02 5.40 -16.07
CA VAL A 2 4.09 5.21 -14.94
C VAL A 2 3.74 3.72 -14.85
N TRP A 3 3.82 3.18 -13.63
CA TRP A 3 3.50 1.79 -13.35
C TRP A 3 2.01 1.60 -13.11
N THR A 4 1.43 0.58 -13.72
CA THR A 4 0.07 0.12 -13.37
C THR A 4 0.18 -0.94 -12.28
N PRO A 5 -0.46 -0.77 -11.11
CA PRO A 5 -0.40 -1.74 -10.02
C PRO A 5 -0.79 -3.16 -10.44
N ILE A 6 -0.05 -4.14 -9.95
CA ILE A 6 -0.38 -5.55 -10.13
C ILE A 6 -1.64 -5.87 -9.30
N GLY A 7 -2.64 -6.46 -9.92
CA GLY A 7 -3.91 -6.74 -9.26
C GLY A 7 -4.76 -5.48 -9.06
N ALA A 8 -5.91 -5.43 -9.70
CA ALA A 8 -6.88 -4.36 -9.57
C ALA A 8 -8.25 -4.96 -9.30
N TYR A 9 -9.13 -4.19 -8.65
CA TYR A 9 -10.52 -4.64 -8.50
C TYR A 9 -11.21 -4.70 -9.87
N PRO A 10 -11.93 -5.78 -10.22
CA PRO A 10 -12.16 -7.00 -9.43
C PRO A 10 -11.09 -8.11 -9.58
N LYS A 11 -10.09 -7.95 -10.45
CA LYS A 11 -9.04 -8.97 -10.73
C LYS A 11 -7.86 -8.78 -9.80
N LYS A 12 -7.95 -9.34 -8.61
CA LYS A 12 -6.94 -9.23 -7.56
C LYS A 12 -5.78 -10.21 -7.80
N PHE A 13 -4.60 -9.89 -7.28
CA PHE A 13 -3.47 -10.83 -7.26
C PHE A 13 -3.70 -11.86 -6.13
N SER A 14 -3.66 -13.15 -6.47
CA SER A 14 -3.91 -14.23 -5.52
C SER A 14 -2.81 -15.28 -5.45
N GLY A 15 -1.68 -15.03 -6.09
CA GLY A 15 -0.57 -15.97 -6.19
C GLY A 15 0.51 -15.76 -5.15
N SER A 16 1.69 -16.28 -5.48
CA SER A 16 2.92 -16.10 -4.71
C SER A 16 3.93 -15.30 -5.54
N PHE A 17 4.49 -14.26 -4.92
CA PHE A 17 5.56 -13.45 -5.48
C PHE A 17 6.78 -13.50 -4.56
N ASP A 18 7.88 -14.03 -5.06
CA ASP A 18 9.17 -14.08 -4.36
C ASP A 18 10.17 -13.15 -5.05
N GLY A 19 10.49 -12.05 -4.38
CA GLY A 19 11.45 -11.07 -4.88
C GLY A 19 12.90 -11.52 -4.78
N LYS A 20 13.18 -12.65 -4.12
CA LYS A 20 14.52 -13.26 -3.95
C LYS A 20 15.60 -12.27 -3.45
N GLY A 21 15.19 -11.30 -2.64
CA GLY A 21 16.06 -10.27 -2.11
C GLY A 21 16.42 -9.16 -3.11
N HIS A 22 15.81 -9.14 -4.29
CA HIS A 22 16.03 -8.08 -5.27
C HIS A 22 15.33 -6.78 -4.90
N THR A 23 15.82 -5.70 -5.52
CA THR A 23 15.24 -4.35 -5.38
C THR A 23 14.62 -3.90 -6.70
N ILE A 24 13.34 -3.54 -6.65
CA ILE A 24 12.68 -2.79 -7.73
C ILE A 24 12.95 -1.31 -7.48
N ARG A 25 13.57 -0.63 -8.46
CA ARG A 25 13.88 0.80 -8.38
C ARG A 25 13.05 1.62 -9.34
N ASN A 26 12.90 2.89 -9.00
CA ASN A 26 12.17 3.85 -9.82
C ASN A 26 10.71 3.46 -10.05
N LEU A 27 10.07 2.81 -9.06
CA LEU A 27 8.63 2.65 -9.09
C LEU A 27 8.00 4.05 -9.18
N CYS A 28 7.13 4.25 -10.14
CA CYS A 28 6.38 5.47 -10.29
C CYS A 28 4.91 5.11 -10.51
N VAL A 29 4.11 5.20 -9.46
CA VAL A 29 2.66 5.13 -9.54
C VAL A 29 2.14 6.55 -9.38
N ASP A 30 1.67 7.11 -10.47
CA ASP A 30 1.09 8.44 -10.52
C ASP A 30 -0.36 8.27 -10.98
N TYR A 31 -1.27 8.30 -10.02
CA TYR A 31 -2.68 8.04 -10.25
C TYR A 31 -3.48 9.31 -10.11
N GLU A 32 -4.13 9.69 -11.20
CA GLU A 32 -5.03 10.82 -11.28
C GLU A 32 -6.39 10.37 -11.80
N THR A 33 -7.44 10.69 -11.07
CA THR A 33 -8.80 10.39 -11.50
C THR A 33 -9.68 11.62 -11.45
N ALA A 34 -10.56 11.73 -12.45
CA ALA A 34 -11.63 12.71 -12.46
C ALA A 34 -12.99 12.09 -12.09
N ALA A 35 -13.07 10.77 -11.89
CA ALA A 35 -14.31 10.07 -11.61
C ALA A 35 -14.71 10.19 -10.13
N GLN A 36 -15.91 10.68 -9.89
CA GLN A 36 -16.47 10.77 -8.53
C GLN A 36 -16.87 9.39 -8.01
N GLY A 37 -16.60 9.12 -6.74
CA GLY A 37 -16.98 7.88 -6.08
C GLY A 37 -16.12 6.67 -6.43
N GLU A 38 -15.00 6.86 -7.11
CA GLU A 38 -14.09 5.79 -7.48
C GLU A 38 -13.35 5.21 -6.26
N ARG A 39 -12.99 3.94 -6.36
CA ARG A 39 -12.13 3.25 -5.40
C ARG A 39 -10.68 3.33 -5.87
N VAL A 40 -9.77 3.68 -4.96
CA VAL A 40 -8.35 3.85 -5.26
C VAL A 40 -7.52 2.85 -4.45
N TYR A 41 -6.87 1.92 -5.15
CA TYR A 41 -5.98 0.92 -4.54
C TYR A 41 -4.63 0.94 -5.25
N LEU A 42 -3.60 1.49 -4.59
CA LEU A 42 -2.31 1.78 -5.21
C LEU A 42 -1.13 1.20 -4.42
N GLY A 43 -0.11 0.84 -5.16
CA GLY A 43 1.17 0.30 -4.71
C GLY A 43 1.86 -0.38 -5.88
N LEU A 44 2.92 -1.12 -5.63
CA LEU A 44 3.43 -2.08 -6.62
C LEU A 44 2.32 -3.11 -6.93
N PHE A 45 1.64 -3.57 -5.88
CA PHE A 45 0.38 -4.34 -5.95
C PHE A 45 -0.77 -3.44 -5.50
N GLY A 46 -1.83 -3.33 -6.32
CA GLY A 46 -3.04 -2.59 -5.95
C GLY A 46 -3.91 -3.38 -4.98
N CYS A 47 -4.37 -4.55 -5.41
CA CYS A 47 -5.19 -5.46 -4.62
C CYS A 47 -4.60 -6.87 -4.60
N VAL A 48 -4.47 -7.42 -3.39
CA VAL A 48 -4.00 -8.78 -3.13
C VAL A 48 -5.08 -9.53 -2.35
N GLU A 49 -5.42 -10.74 -2.76
CA GLU A 49 -6.42 -11.52 -2.04
C GLU A 49 -6.12 -13.01 -2.12
N GLY A 50 -5.85 -13.61 -0.98
CA GLY A 50 -5.87 -15.06 -0.82
C GLY A 50 -7.22 -15.55 -0.30
N THR A 51 -7.24 -16.77 0.20
CA THR A 51 -8.35 -17.33 0.96
C THR A 51 -7.86 -17.74 2.34
N LYS A 52 -8.78 -18.06 3.24
CA LYS A 52 -8.44 -18.55 4.58
C LYS A 52 -7.59 -19.84 4.54
N GLU A 53 -7.81 -20.67 3.52
CA GLU A 53 -7.12 -21.94 3.32
C GLU A 53 -5.80 -21.79 2.54
N GLN A 54 -5.72 -20.74 1.69
CA GLN A 54 -4.57 -20.50 0.85
C GLN A 54 -4.30 -19.00 0.76
N HIS A 55 -3.38 -18.51 1.57
CA HIS A 55 -2.98 -17.12 1.56
C HIS A 55 -2.22 -16.75 0.27
N ALA A 56 -2.40 -15.53 -0.18
CA ALA A 56 -1.48 -14.94 -1.15
C ALA A 56 -0.15 -14.64 -0.44
N VAL A 57 0.97 -14.74 -1.17
CA VAL A 57 2.31 -14.56 -0.57
C VAL A 57 3.11 -13.52 -1.34
N ILE A 58 3.67 -12.54 -0.64
CA ILE A 58 4.66 -11.60 -1.20
C ILE A 58 5.83 -11.57 -0.23
N ARG A 59 7.03 -11.89 -0.74
CA ARG A 59 8.19 -12.00 0.13
C ARG A 59 9.51 -11.56 -0.49
N ALA A 60 10.49 -11.26 0.38
CA ALA A 60 11.89 -11.03 0.04
C ALA A 60 12.07 -9.99 -1.09
N LEU A 61 11.49 -8.79 -0.94
CA LEU A 61 11.50 -7.72 -1.92
C LEU A 61 11.79 -6.37 -1.28
N GLN A 62 12.59 -5.56 -1.96
CA GLN A 62 12.74 -4.14 -1.67
C GLN A 62 12.15 -3.31 -2.81
N VAL A 63 11.52 -2.20 -2.50
CA VAL A 63 10.92 -1.30 -3.49
C VAL A 63 11.30 0.14 -3.19
N GLU A 64 11.78 0.85 -4.21
CA GLU A 64 12.17 2.26 -4.15
C GLU A 64 11.40 3.07 -5.20
N GLY A 65 10.95 4.26 -4.86
CA GLY A 65 10.25 5.13 -5.81
C GLY A 65 9.16 5.99 -5.17
N SER A 66 8.04 6.16 -5.88
CA SER A 66 6.92 6.95 -5.41
C SER A 66 5.57 6.36 -5.80
N VAL A 67 4.61 6.51 -4.90
CA VAL A 67 3.19 6.26 -5.14
C VAL A 67 2.44 7.53 -4.76
N GLN A 68 1.86 8.18 -5.76
CA GLN A 68 1.14 9.43 -5.60
C GLN A 68 -0.28 9.27 -6.11
N ALA A 69 -1.25 9.74 -5.35
CA ALA A 69 -2.64 9.74 -5.73
C ALA A 69 -3.24 11.14 -5.67
N ALA A 70 -3.88 11.54 -6.75
CA ALA A 70 -4.67 12.77 -6.85
C ALA A 70 -6.04 12.47 -7.46
N SER A 71 -7.02 13.32 -7.19
CA SER A 71 -8.34 13.20 -7.80
C SER A 71 -8.98 14.57 -7.99
N GLY A 72 -9.63 14.78 -9.13
CA GLY A 72 -10.46 15.95 -9.36
C GLY A 72 -11.73 15.99 -8.49
N PHE A 73 -12.11 14.85 -7.90
CA PHE A 73 -13.26 14.69 -7.01
C PHE A 73 -12.94 13.80 -5.83
N SER A 74 -13.68 13.93 -4.73
CA SER A 74 -13.53 13.04 -3.58
C SER A 74 -13.80 11.59 -3.96
N VAL A 75 -12.86 10.70 -3.64
CA VAL A 75 -13.04 9.26 -3.84
C VAL A 75 -13.92 8.66 -2.74
N TYR A 76 -14.54 7.54 -3.04
CA TYR A 76 -15.40 6.83 -2.08
C TYR A 76 -14.61 6.10 -1.02
N THR A 77 -13.54 5.43 -1.41
CA THR A 77 -12.64 4.69 -0.53
C THR A 77 -11.29 4.47 -1.20
N GLY A 78 -10.26 4.23 -0.42
CA GLY A 78 -8.95 3.94 -0.95
C GLY A 78 -8.03 3.26 0.06
N ALA A 79 -7.04 2.57 -0.46
CA ALA A 79 -5.94 2.02 0.30
C ALA A 79 -4.67 2.13 -0.54
N ILE A 80 -3.67 2.81 0.00
CA ILE A 80 -2.46 3.20 -0.70
C ILE A 80 -1.25 2.77 0.12
N GLY A 81 -0.36 2.00 -0.48
CA GLY A 81 0.88 1.59 0.14
C GLY A 81 2.04 1.63 -0.84
N GLY A 82 3.26 1.65 -0.34
CA GLY A 82 4.44 1.60 -1.20
C GLY A 82 4.55 0.26 -1.96
N ILE A 83 4.20 -0.83 -1.29
CA ILE A 83 4.23 -2.17 -1.90
C ILE A 83 2.82 -2.69 -2.17
N VAL A 84 1.90 -2.60 -1.20
CA VAL A 84 0.55 -3.16 -1.32
C VAL A 84 -0.50 -2.12 -0.96
N GLY A 85 -1.44 -1.84 -1.84
CA GLY A 85 -2.57 -0.97 -1.53
C GLY A 85 -3.51 -1.63 -0.54
N ASN A 86 -4.19 -2.68 -0.97
CA ASN A 86 -5.11 -3.47 -0.16
C ASN A 86 -4.76 -4.95 -0.21
N ALA A 87 -4.77 -5.63 0.92
CA ALA A 87 -4.61 -7.07 0.97
C ALA A 87 -5.60 -7.73 1.91
N GLU A 88 -6.03 -8.92 1.54
CA GLU A 88 -6.86 -9.79 2.38
C GLU A 88 -6.34 -11.23 2.29
N TYR A 89 -6.21 -11.90 3.45
CA TYR A 89 -5.61 -13.23 3.56
C TYR A 89 -4.26 -13.34 2.84
N ALA A 90 -3.29 -12.53 3.26
CA ALA A 90 -1.95 -12.50 2.68
C ALA A 90 -0.85 -12.67 3.73
N GLU A 91 0.24 -13.29 3.31
CA GLU A 91 1.50 -13.37 4.05
C GLU A 91 2.52 -12.44 3.40
N LEU A 92 2.97 -11.45 4.15
CA LEU A 92 3.94 -10.44 3.72
C LEU A 92 5.20 -10.60 4.58
N SER A 93 6.34 -10.96 3.97
CA SER A 93 7.54 -11.22 4.75
C SER A 93 8.83 -10.72 4.09
N GLY A 94 9.72 -10.15 4.90
CA GLY A 94 11.00 -9.64 4.42
C GLY A 94 10.87 -8.56 3.35
N LEU A 95 9.86 -7.71 3.47
CA LEU A 95 9.60 -6.61 2.55
C LEU A 95 10.16 -5.30 3.11
N VAL A 96 10.82 -4.51 2.28
CA VAL A 96 11.27 -3.16 2.63
C VAL A 96 10.75 -2.16 1.60
N SER A 97 9.97 -1.20 2.08
CA SER A 97 9.49 -0.08 1.27
C SER A 97 10.36 1.15 1.51
N ARG A 98 10.97 1.67 0.45
CA ARG A 98 11.61 2.99 0.36
C ARG A 98 10.85 3.87 -0.61
N VAL A 99 9.55 3.77 -0.57
CA VAL A 99 8.63 4.44 -1.48
C VAL A 99 8.05 5.67 -0.77
N ALA A 100 8.14 6.82 -1.41
CA ALA A 100 7.40 7.99 -0.96
C ALA A 100 5.93 7.82 -1.31
N VAL A 101 5.07 7.73 -0.31
CA VAL A 101 3.61 7.54 -0.46
C VAL A 101 2.91 8.84 -0.15
N SER A 102 2.10 9.34 -1.09
CA SER A 102 1.37 10.59 -0.91
C SER A 102 -0.02 10.57 -1.53
N ALA A 103 -0.93 11.36 -0.96
CA ALA A 103 -2.25 11.61 -1.53
C ALA A 103 -2.68 13.06 -1.32
N ASP A 104 -3.40 13.60 -2.32
CA ASP A 104 -4.02 14.92 -2.23
C ASP A 104 -5.23 14.93 -1.27
N GLU A 105 -5.84 16.10 -1.09
CA GLU A 105 -6.95 16.29 -0.16
C GLU A 105 -8.18 15.45 -0.53
N ASN A 106 -8.46 15.29 -1.82
CA ASN A 106 -9.64 14.57 -2.28
C ASN A 106 -9.52 13.05 -2.06
N VAL A 107 -8.34 12.51 -2.27
CA VAL A 107 -8.04 11.09 -2.03
C VAL A 107 -7.75 10.83 -0.56
N GLY A 108 -6.93 11.65 0.07
CA GLY A 108 -6.44 11.45 1.43
C GLY A 108 -7.50 11.58 2.53
N LYS A 109 -8.69 12.10 2.24
CA LYS A 109 -9.82 12.10 3.17
C LYS A 109 -10.52 10.76 3.29
N ALA A 110 -10.47 9.93 2.26
CA ALA A 110 -11.14 8.64 2.19
C ALA A 110 -10.18 7.44 2.16
N ALA A 111 -8.95 7.65 1.72
CA ALA A 111 -7.95 6.61 1.61
C ALA A 111 -7.15 6.42 2.91
N GLY A 112 -6.80 5.17 3.21
CA GLY A 112 -5.79 4.83 4.20
C GLY A 112 -4.42 4.70 3.53
N LEU A 113 -3.42 5.45 4.02
CA LEU A 113 -2.07 5.48 3.50
C LEU A 113 -1.09 4.81 4.47
N GLY A 114 -0.30 3.87 3.98
CA GLY A 114 0.77 3.27 4.74
C GLY A 114 2.06 3.16 3.95
N GLY A 115 3.19 3.22 4.61
CA GLY A 115 4.49 3.20 3.93
C GLY A 115 4.75 1.89 3.18
N LEU A 116 4.34 0.76 3.74
CA LEU A 116 4.41 -0.54 3.07
C LEU A 116 3.05 -0.96 2.52
N GLY A 117 2.00 -0.90 3.36
CA GLY A 117 0.65 -1.32 2.99
C GLY A 117 -0.43 -0.34 3.42
N GLY A 118 -1.49 -0.17 2.64
CA GLY A 118 -2.63 0.67 3.00
C GLY A 118 -3.53 -0.04 4.02
N VAL A 119 -4.46 -0.85 3.56
CA VAL A 119 -5.40 -1.61 4.40
C VAL A 119 -5.13 -3.11 4.26
N LEU A 120 -4.89 -3.76 5.38
CA LEU A 120 -4.53 -5.17 5.45
C LEU A 120 -5.52 -5.91 6.36
N VAL A 121 -6.18 -6.94 5.83
CA VAL A 121 -7.22 -7.70 6.55
C VAL A 121 -6.82 -9.17 6.60
N ASN A 122 -6.84 -9.78 7.77
CA ASN A 122 -6.42 -11.17 7.96
C ASN A 122 -5.03 -11.47 7.39
N CYS A 123 -4.11 -10.49 7.50
CA CYS A 123 -2.75 -10.60 6.97
C CYS A 123 -1.73 -10.87 8.08
N THR A 124 -0.64 -11.54 7.72
CA THR A 124 0.53 -11.73 8.58
C THR A 124 1.70 -10.97 7.98
N LEU A 125 2.30 -10.05 8.76
CA LEU A 125 3.51 -9.33 8.40
C LEU A 125 4.68 -9.81 9.26
N THR A 126 5.77 -10.22 8.63
CA THR A 126 6.96 -10.70 9.35
C THR A 126 8.22 -10.05 8.79
N ASN A 127 8.99 -9.38 9.65
CA ASN A 127 10.26 -8.74 9.28
C ASN A 127 10.11 -7.77 8.10
N CYS A 128 9.08 -6.95 8.13
CA CYS A 128 8.81 -5.93 7.11
C CYS A 128 9.15 -4.54 7.62
N GLY A 129 9.59 -3.66 6.74
CA GLY A 129 9.97 -2.30 7.09
C GLY A 129 9.50 -1.25 6.12
N ASN A 130 9.27 -0.05 6.64
CA ASN A 130 9.13 1.16 5.86
C ASN A 130 10.25 2.14 6.19
N GLU A 131 10.94 2.62 5.15
CA GLU A 131 11.98 3.64 5.21
C GLU A 131 11.61 4.87 4.37
N GLY A 132 10.50 4.81 3.61
CA GLY A 132 9.96 5.91 2.82
C GLY A 132 9.01 6.80 3.61
N ASP A 133 8.84 8.02 3.14
CA ASP A 133 7.96 9.01 3.77
C ASP A 133 6.49 8.77 3.38
N VAL A 134 5.59 9.01 4.32
CA VAL A 134 4.13 8.96 4.11
C VAL A 134 3.56 10.35 4.39
N SER A 135 2.86 10.92 3.42
CA SER A 135 2.26 12.24 3.54
C SER A 135 0.83 12.29 3.00
N GLY A 136 -0.05 12.98 3.71
CA GLY A 136 -1.46 13.09 3.30
C GLY A 136 -2.27 13.92 4.27
N VAL A 137 -3.57 13.78 4.22
CA VAL A 137 -4.49 14.56 5.07
C VAL A 137 -4.68 13.88 6.43
N LYS A 138 -5.09 12.62 6.42
CA LYS A 138 -5.38 11.80 7.60
C LYS A 138 -5.30 10.31 7.22
N ASN A 139 -5.55 9.42 8.18
CA ASN A 139 -5.53 7.96 7.96
C ASN A 139 -4.15 7.47 7.49
N LEU A 140 -3.11 7.85 8.23
CA LEU A 140 -1.72 7.60 7.90
C LEU A 140 -1.09 6.61 8.86
N GLY A 141 -0.26 5.72 8.36
CA GLY A 141 0.53 4.80 9.14
C GLY A 141 1.94 4.62 8.57
N GLY A 142 2.93 4.40 9.43
CA GLY A 142 4.30 4.20 9.01
C GLY A 142 4.48 2.90 8.22
N VAL A 143 4.08 1.77 8.78
CA VAL A 143 4.11 0.48 8.09
C VAL A 143 2.81 0.26 7.30
N CYS A 144 1.67 0.30 7.98
CA CYS A 144 0.37 0.26 7.33
C CYS A 144 -0.60 1.21 8.03
N TYR A 145 -1.62 1.66 7.32
CA TYR A 145 -2.70 2.45 7.94
C TYR A 145 -3.55 1.56 8.85
N GLU A 146 -3.98 0.43 8.36
CA GLU A 146 -4.87 -0.47 9.11
C GLU A 146 -4.44 -1.93 8.95
N LEU A 147 -4.39 -2.64 10.06
CA LEU A 147 -4.24 -4.09 10.13
C LEU A 147 -5.42 -4.66 10.92
N TYR A 148 -6.40 -5.20 10.23
CA TYR A 148 -7.60 -5.78 10.83
C TYR A 148 -7.49 -7.31 10.91
N SER A 149 -7.65 -7.87 12.10
CA SER A 149 -7.57 -9.32 12.36
C SER A 149 -6.28 -9.98 11.84
N GLY A 150 -5.18 -9.23 11.90
CA GLY A 150 -3.87 -9.71 11.44
C GLY A 150 -2.81 -9.66 12.52
N THR A 151 -1.60 -10.06 12.17
CA THR A 151 -0.43 -10.03 13.05
C THR A 151 0.76 -9.34 12.41
N MET A 152 1.56 -8.66 13.24
CA MET A 152 2.77 -7.97 12.80
C MET A 152 3.91 -8.31 13.77
N THR A 153 5.00 -8.87 13.25
CA THR A 153 6.15 -9.29 14.03
C THR A 153 7.46 -8.85 13.38
N GLY A 154 8.35 -8.24 14.15
CA GLY A 154 9.66 -7.79 13.66
C GLY A 154 9.58 -6.69 12.61
N CYS A 155 8.51 -5.90 12.59
CA CYS A 155 8.31 -4.82 11.64
C CYS A 155 8.74 -3.47 12.21
N TYR A 156 9.15 -2.55 11.34
CA TYR A 156 9.63 -1.23 11.73
C TYR A 156 9.22 -0.12 10.75
N ASN A 157 9.25 1.12 11.23
CA ASN A 157 9.15 2.32 10.40
C ASN A 157 10.24 3.32 10.81
N THR A 158 11.00 3.79 9.84
CA THR A 158 11.98 4.88 10.00
C THR A 158 11.68 6.09 9.11
N GLY A 159 10.72 5.96 8.19
CA GLY A 159 10.25 7.07 7.38
C GLY A 159 9.38 8.05 8.17
N SER A 160 9.29 9.27 7.68
CA SER A 160 8.44 10.31 8.26
C SER A 160 6.96 10.04 7.94
N VAL A 161 6.07 10.35 8.88
CA VAL A 161 4.62 10.31 8.66
C VAL A 161 4.04 11.68 8.93
N THR A 162 3.55 12.37 7.90
CA THR A 162 3.10 13.77 7.98
C THR A 162 1.66 13.93 7.53
N GLY A 163 0.78 14.30 8.46
CA GLY A 163 -0.60 14.62 8.21
C GLY A 163 -0.85 16.14 8.21
N THR A 164 -1.65 16.62 7.25
CA THR A 164 -2.04 18.04 7.15
C THR A 164 -3.47 18.31 7.59
N GLY A 165 -4.25 17.27 7.90
CA GLY A 165 -5.63 17.40 8.32
C GLY A 165 -5.78 17.98 9.72
N THR A 166 -6.76 18.86 9.88
CA THR A 166 -7.23 19.31 11.19
C THR A 166 -8.39 18.40 11.64
N TYR A 167 -8.40 18.03 12.90
CA TYR A 167 -9.50 17.28 13.55
C TYR A 167 -10.55 18.23 14.08
#